data_e5d2f7978974aecae6cbc6dfae815a7a
#
_entry.id   e5d2f7978974aecae6cbc6dfae815a7a
#
_cell.length_a   1.000
_cell.length_b   1.000
_cell.length_c   1.000
_cell.angle_alpha   90.00
_cell.angle_beta   90.00
_cell.angle_gamma   90.00
#
_symmetry.space_group_name_H-M   'P 1'
#
loop_
_entity.id
_entity.type
_entity.pdbx_description
1 polymer ?
#
loop_
_entity_poly.entity_id
_entity_poly.type
_entity_poly.pdbx_seq_one_letter_code
_entity_poly.pdbx_strand_id
1 'polypeptide(L)'
;MSELKNRNQILPEDKWSVEDLFSSDEAWQKLYDDIENSLSGFDKFKPLTMANLYECLNFRDEVYLNTERVYVYAGLRANEDSDNSFYQAMDSKAARLSSLVQAASAFIDSSIALLPEDEILKAVETEPLKLYAHYLKDILRSKEHILDRKSVV
;
A
#
# COMPACT_ATOMS: atom_id res chain seq x y z
N MET A 1 -18.90 28.32 -26.22
CA MET A 1 -18.26 27.28 -25.40
C MET A 1 -16.85 27.19 -25.91
N SER A 2 -15.82 27.39 -25.04
CA SER A 2 -14.44 27.18 -25.45
C SER A 2 -14.22 25.69 -25.70
N GLU A 3 -13.67 25.37 -26.86
CA GLU A 3 -13.27 24.01 -27.22
C GLU A 3 -12.24 23.48 -26.20
N LEU A 4 -12.47 22.29 -25.68
CA LEU A 4 -11.53 21.68 -24.74
C LEU A 4 -10.22 21.40 -25.47
N LYS A 5 -9.12 21.84 -24.88
CA LYS A 5 -7.78 21.62 -25.45
C LYS A 5 -7.38 20.16 -25.28
N ASN A 6 -6.78 19.56 -26.30
CA ASN A 6 -6.13 18.26 -26.20
C ASN A 6 -4.84 18.35 -25.35
N ARG A 7 -4.41 17.24 -24.76
CA ARG A 7 -3.22 17.14 -23.89
C ARG A 7 -1.96 17.78 -24.50
N ASN A 8 -1.72 17.60 -25.78
CA ASN A 8 -0.56 18.16 -26.50
C ASN A 8 -0.63 19.68 -26.69
N GLN A 9 -1.81 20.30 -26.50
CA GLN A 9 -2.05 21.75 -26.59
C GLN A 9 -1.92 22.45 -25.22
N ILE A 10 -1.74 21.68 -24.13
CA ILE A 10 -1.53 22.23 -22.79
C ILE A 10 -0.04 22.56 -22.62
N LEU A 11 0.23 23.75 -22.07
CA LEU A 11 1.60 24.20 -21.83
C LEU A 11 2.28 23.30 -20.75
N PRO A 12 3.60 23.11 -20.82
CA PRO A 12 4.32 22.30 -19.81
C PRO A 12 4.09 22.77 -18.37
N GLU A 13 4.02 24.09 -18.14
CA GLU A 13 3.78 24.70 -16.84
C GLU A 13 2.39 24.43 -16.26
N ASP A 14 1.41 24.05 -17.11
CA ASP A 14 0.04 23.71 -16.73
C ASP A 14 -0.14 22.18 -16.58
N LYS A 15 0.94 21.40 -16.68
CA LYS A 15 0.92 19.93 -16.55
C LYS A 15 1.45 19.49 -15.21
N TRP A 16 0.96 18.37 -14.69
CA TRP A 16 1.59 17.70 -13.57
C TRP A 16 2.96 17.14 -13.96
N SER A 17 3.94 17.26 -13.07
CA SER A 17 5.28 16.66 -13.24
C SER A 17 5.22 15.18 -12.82
N VAL A 18 4.54 14.37 -13.62
CA VAL A 18 4.38 12.92 -13.33
C VAL A 18 5.71 12.17 -13.41
N GLU A 19 6.68 12.74 -14.12
CA GLU A 19 8.05 12.25 -14.26
C GLU A 19 8.81 12.24 -12.92
N ASP A 20 8.39 13.06 -11.94
CA ASP A 20 8.94 13.06 -10.57
C ASP A 20 8.59 11.77 -9.81
N LEU A 21 7.50 11.08 -10.19
CA LEU A 21 7.12 9.80 -9.61
C LEU A 21 7.81 8.63 -10.32
N PHE A 22 7.77 8.62 -11.66
CA PHE A 22 8.44 7.64 -12.50
C PHE A 22 8.96 8.30 -13.78
N SER A 23 10.19 8.01 -14.11
CA SER A 23 10.86 8.54 -15.32
C SER A 23 10.23 8.04 -16.62
N SER A 24 9.51 6.92 -16.59
CA SER A 24 8.81 6.34 -17.75
C SER A 24 7.76 5.33 -17.32
N ASP A 25 6.87 4.95 -18.26
CA ASP A 25 5.86 3.90 -18.05
C ASP A 25 6.50 2.52 -17.86
N GLU A 26 7.68 2.27 -18.43
CA GLU A 26 8.45 1.03 -18.22
C GLU A 26 8.99 0.96 -16.78
N ALA A 27 9.45 2.09 -16.23
CA ALA A 27 9.88 2.14 -14.82
C ALA A 27 8.72 1.87 -13.87
N TRP A 28 7.53 2.38 -14.19
CA TRP A 28 6.30 2.06 -13.48
C TRP A 28 5.96 0.58 -13.56
N GLN A 29 5.96 0.00 -14.78
CA GLN A 29 5.64 -1.43 -14.97
C GLN A 29 6.61 -2.32 -14.20
N LYS A 30 7.90 -1.97 -14.20
CA LYS A 30 8.90 -2.71 -13.44
C LYS A 30 8.59 -2.74 -11.95
N LEU A 31 8.28 -1.59 -11.34
CA LEU A 31 7.93 -1.54 -9.92
C LEU A 31 6.63 -2.29 -9.64
N TYR A 32 5.63 -2.21 -10.52
CA TYR A 32 4.40 -2.99 -10.45
C TYR A 32 4.69 -4.49 -10.35
N ASP A 33 5.52 -5.01 -11.27
CA ASP A 33 5.90 -6.43 -11.32
C ASP A 33 6.72 -6.84 -10.07
N ASP A 34 7.63 -5.99 -9.61
CA ASP A 34 8.44 -6.20 -8.41
C ASP A 34 7.54 -6.34 -7.16
N ILE A 35 6.52 -5.47 -7.03
CA ILE A 35 5.54 -5.55 -5.93
C ILE A 35 4.72 -6.84 -6.03
N GLU A 36 4.12 -7.14 -7.20
CA GLU A 36 3.30 -8.34 -7.39
C GLU A 36 4.09 -9.60 -7.03
N ASN A 37 5.35 -9.70 -7.45
CA ASN A 37 6.24 -10.81 -7.13
C ASN A 37 6.63 -10.86 -5.63
N SER A 38 6.65 -9.73 -4.94
CA SER A 38 7.02 -9.67 -3.51
C SER A 38 5.91 -10.11 -2.57
N LEU A 39 4.66 -10.24 -3.04
CA LEU A 39 3.49 -10.50 -2.16
C LEU A 39 3.60 -11.81 -1.39
N SER A 40 4.20 -12.85 -1.97
CA SER A 40 4.49 -14.11 -1.25
C SER A 40 5.45 -13.92 -0.07
N GLY A 41 6.19 -12.81 -0.03
CA GLY A 41 7.05 -12.44 1.08
C GLY A 41 6.31 -12.23 2.41
N PHE A 42 4.99 -11.98 2.38
CA PHE A 42 4.18 -11.94 3.60
C PHE A 42 4.07 -13.30 4.29
N ASP A 43 4.21 -14.40 3.58
CA ASP A 43 4.05 -15.75 4.15
C ASP A 43 5.14 -16.11 5.16
N LYS A 44 6.34 -15.52 5.04
CA LYS A 44 7.43 -15.72 6.02
C LYS A 44 7.10 -15.19 7.43
N PHE A 45 6.07 -14.31 7.53
CA PHE A 45 5.61 -13.76 8.79
C PHE A 45 4.43 -14.54 9.40
N LYS A 46 4.08 -15.69 8.85
CA LYS A 46 3.02 -16.56 9.37
C LYS A 46 3.64 -17.81 10.03
N PRO A 47 3.50 -18.00 11.35
CA PRO A 47 2.72 -17.14 12.29
C PRO A 47 3.46 -15.84 12.63
N LEU A 48 2.67 -14.76 12.86
CA LEU A 48 3.19 -13.52 13.41
C LEU A 48 3.51 -13.71 14.90
N THR A 49 4.67 -13.24 15.32
CA THR A 49 5.18 -13.33 16.69
C THR A 49 5.82 -12.00 17.09
N MET A 50 6.09 -11.78 18.39
CA MET A 50 6.84 -10.60 18.82
C MET A 50 8.22 -10.51 18.16
N ALA A 51 8.86 -11.65 17.87
CA ALA A 51 10.19 -11.69 17.28
C ALA A 51 10.24 -11.19 15.82
N ASN A 52 9.16 -11.41 15.02
CA ASN A 52 9.11 -10.98 13.61
C ASN A 52 8.16 -9.80 13.36
N LEU A 53 7.58 -9.23 14.43
CA LEU A 53 6.59 -8.15 14.32
C LEU A 53 7.15 -6.92 13.62
N TYR A 54 8.32 -6.43 14.04
CA TYR A 54 8.93 -5.25 13.43
C TYR A 54 9.25 -5.47 11.94
N GLU A 55 9.85 -6.60 11.60
CA GLU A 55 10.20 -6.92 10.22
C GLU A 55 8.94 -7.03 9.34
N CYS A 56 7.87 -7.59 9.87
CA CYS A 56 6.58 -7.67 9.19
C CYS A 56 6.00 -6.28 8.90
N LEU A 57 5.99 -5.40 9.90
CA LEU A 57 5.46 -4.04 9.75
C LEU A 57 6.31 -3.20 8.79
N ASN A 58 7.63 -3.30 8.89
CA ASN A 58 8.54 -2.60 7.97
C ASN A 58 8.37 -3.09 6.53
N PHE A 59 8.27 -4.40 6.31
CA PHE A 59 7.99 -4.96 4.99
C PHE A 59 6.64 -4.51 4.43
N ARG A 60 5.60 -4.52 5.26
CA ARG A 60 4.27 -3.99 4.88
C ARG A 60 4.36 -2.54 4.43
N ASP A 61 5.02 -1.70 5.20
CA ASP A 61 5.11 -0.26 4.92
C ASP A 61 5.88 0.02 3.63
N GLU A 62 6.94 -0.74 3.34
CA GLU A 62 7.67 -0.67 2.07
C GLU A 62 6.77 -1.05 0.88
N VAL A 63 6.05 -2.17 0.99
CA VAL A 63 5.11 -2.63 -0.04
C VAL A 63 3.99 -1.60 -0.24
N TYR A 64 3.43 -1.05 0.83
CA TYR A 64 2.36 -0.05 0.76
C TYR A 64 2.82 1.24 0.11
N LEU A 65 3.98 1.78 0.51
CA LEU A 65 4.55 3.00 -0.07
C LEU A 65 4.77 2.85 -1.59
N ASN A 66 5.35 1.73 -2.01
CA ASN A 66 5.59 1.46 -3.42
C ASN A 66 4.27 1.26 -4.20
N THR A 67 3.29 0.60 -3.59
CA THR A 67 1.95 0.42 -4.18
C THR A 67 1.25 1.77 -4.37
N GLU A 68 1.34 2.66 -3.38
CA GLU A 68 0.77 4.00 -3.49
C GLU A 68 1.42 4.81 -4.62
N ARG A 69 2.74 4.75 -4.77
CA ARG A 69 3.45 5.41 -5.89
C ARG A 69 2.95 4.90 -7.24
N VAL A 70 2.81 3.57 -7.38
CA VAL A 70 2.27 2.93 -8.59
C VAL A 70 0.84 3.39 -8.86
N TYR A 71 0.00 3.45 -7.83
CA TYR A 71 -1.41 3.84 -7.92
C TYR A 71 -1.57 5.31 -8.29
N VAL A 72 -0.85 6.21 -7.62
CA VAL A 72 -0.93 7.66 -7.88
C VAL A 72 -0.48 7.99 -9.29
N TYR A 73 0.64 7.43 -9.76
CA TYR A 73 1.11 7.67 -11.14
C TYR A 73 0.08 7.25 -12.18
N ALA A 74 -0.45 6.03 -12.06
CA ALA A 74 -1.44 5.50 -13.00
C ALA A 74 -2.71 6.38 -13.04
N GLY A 75 -3.22 6.78 -11.87
CA GLY A 75 -4.37 7.67 -11.76
C GLY A 75 -4.12 9.05 -12.35
N LEU A 76 -2.93 9.64 -12.15
CA LEU A 76 -2.56 10.92 -12.77
C LEU A 76 -2.52 10.80 -14.30
N ARG A 77 -1.89 9.74 -14.83
CA ARG A 77 -1.85 9.48 -16.28
C ARG A 77 -3.25 9.31 -16.89
N ALA A 78 -4.11 8.52 -16.23
CA ALA A 78 -5.49 8.30 -16.69
C ALA A 78 -6.33 9.58 -16.66
N ASN A 79 -6.11 10.45 -15.66
CA ASN A 79 -6.82 11.73 -15.54
C ASN A 79 -6.29 12.81 -16.50
N GLU A 80 -5.02 12.77 -16.86
CA GLU A 80 -4.43 13.67 -17.84
C GLU A 80 -4.96 13.44 -19.26
N ASP A 81 -5.28 12.20 -19.61
CA ASP A 81 -5.76 11.79 -20.94
C ASP A 81 -6.81 10.69 -20.79
N SER A 82 -8.03 11.11 -20.48
CA SER A 82 -9.14 10.21 -20.19
C SER A 82 -9.59 9.35 -21.39
N ASP A 83 -9.24 9.75 -22.62
CA ASP A 83 -9.56 9.01 -23.83
C ASP A 83 -8.48 7.97 -24.18
N ASN A 84 -7.37 7.96 -23.46
CA ASN A 84 -6.26 7.05 -23.69
C ASN A 84 -6.50 5.69 -23.01
N SER A 85 -6.89 4.70 -23.80
CA SER A 85 -7.19 3.35 -23.31
C SER A 85 -6.00 2.66 -22.61
N PHE A 86 -4.75 3.00 -22.97
CA PHE A 86 -3.55 2.47 -22.33
C PHE A 86 -3.47 2.95 -20.87
N TYR A 87 -3.67 4.25 -20.62
CA TYR A 87 -3.63 4.79 -19.26
C TYR A 87 -4.84 4.37 -18.42
N GLN A 88 -6.01 4.18 -19.02
CA GLN A 88 -7.17 3.59 -18.32
C GLN A 88 -6.89 2.14 -17.90
N ALA A 89 -6.20 1.36 -18.74
CA ALA A 89 -5.80 0.00 -18.40
C ALA A 89 -4.71 -0.01 -17.30
N MET A 90 -3.78 0.96 -17.31
CA MET A 90 -2.75 1.14 -16.30
C MET A 90 -3.37 1.44 -14.92
N ASP A 91 -4.35 2.35 -14.85
CA ASP A 91 -5.08 2.67 -13.63
C ASP A 91 -5.83 1.45 -13.06
N SER A 92 -6.50 0.69 -13.93
CA SER A 92 -7.18 -0.55 -13.56
C SER A 92 -6.21 -1.61 -13.01
N LYS A 93 -5.00 -1.73 -13.59
CA LYS A 93 -3.94 -2.60 -13.08
C LYS A 93 -3.48 -2.16 -11.69
N ALA A 94 -3.28 -0.85 -11.48
CA ALA A 94 -2.86 -0.32 -10.18
C ALA A 94 -3.91 -0.58 -9.10
N ALA A 95 -5.20 -0.40 -9.40
CA ALA A 95 -6.30 -0.72 -8.48
C ALA A 95 -6.33 -2.23 -8.12
N ARG A 96 -6.10 -3.12 -9.11
CA ARG A 96 -5.97 -4.55 -8.87
C ARG A 96 -4.80 -4.86 -7.95
N LEU A 97 -3.61 -4.27 -8.19
CA LEU A 97 -2.45 -4.47 -7.34
C LEU A 97 -2.72 -4.07 -5.90
N SER A 98 -3.35 -2.91 -5.68
CA SER A 98 -3.74 -2.44 -4.35
C SER A 98 -4.63 -3.45 -3.63
N SER A 99 -5.58 -4.06 -4.34
CA SER A 99 -6.44 -5.12 -3.78
C SER A 99 -5.66 -6.38 -3.42
N LEU A 100 -4.68 -6.79 -4.24
CA LEU A 100 -3.82 -7.94 -3.96
C LEU A 100 -2.93 -7.70 -2.73
N VAL A 101 -2.35 -6.50 -2.61
CA VAL A 101 -1.54 -6.09 -1.45
C VAL A 101 -2.37 -6.12 -0.17
N GLN A 102 -3.59 -5.57 -0.20
CA GLN A 102 -4.51 -5.60 0.94
C GLN A 102 -4.86 -7.05 1.34
N ALA A 103 -5.14 -7.91 0.37
CA ALA A 103 -5.42 -9.32 0.64
C ALA A 103 -4.22 -10.06 1.25
N ALA A 104 -3.01 -9.83 0.72
CA ALA A 104 -1.78 -10.47 1.21
C ALA A 104 -1.44 -10.05 2.65
N SER A 105 -1.73 -8.81 3.03
CA SER A 105 -1.43 -8.23 4.36
C SER A 105 -2.59 -8.33 5.36
N ALA A 106 -3.78 -8.78 4.95
CA ALA A 106 -5.00 -8.78 5.76
C ALA A 106 -4.90 -9.56 7.09
N PHE A 107 -3.95 -10.51 7.20
CA PHE A 107 -3.74 -11.28 8.42
C PHE A 107 -3.07 -10.49 9.55
N ILE A 108 -2.41 -9.36 9.24
CA ILE A 108 -1.49 -8.67 10.17
C ILE A 108 -2.25 -8.17 11.40
N ASP A 109 -3.29 -7.34 11.22
CA ASP A 109 -4.03 -6.74 12.34
C ASP A 109 -4.61 -7.78 13.27
N SER A 110 -5.23 -8.81 12.70
CA SER A 110 -5.81 -9.88 13.50
C SER A 110 -4.77 -10.76 14.18
N SER A 111 -3.58 -10.90 13.61
CA SER A 111 -2.47 -11.61 14.25
C SER A 111 -1.87 -10.78 15.38
N ILE A 112 -1.72 -9.47 15.20
CA ILE A 112 -1.29 -8.55 16.27
C ILE A 112 -2.26 -8.60 17.45
N ALA A 113 -3.58 -8.59 17.20
CA ALA A 113 -4.59 -8.67 18.25
C ALA A 113 -4.52 -9.96 19.10
N LEU A 114 -3.87 -11.01 18.59
CA LEU A 114 -3.64 -12.28 19.29
C LEU A 114 -2.32 -12.32 20.08
N LEU A 115 -1.40 -11.37 19.87
CA LEU A 115 -0.15 -11.29 20.60
C LEU A 115 -0.37 -10.88 22.07
N PRO A 116 0.59 -11.20 22.98
CA PRO A 116 0.51 -10.77 24.38
C PRO A 116 0.52 -9.24 24.48
N GLU A 117 -0.52 -8.68 25.06
CA GLU A 117 -0.72 -7.23 25.18
C GLU A 117 0.38 -6.55 25.98
N ASP A 118 0.79 -7.16 27.10
CA ASP A 118 1.85 -6.65 27.96
C ASP A 118 3.22 -6.62 27.27
N GLU A 119 3.51 -7.57 26.38
CA GLU A 119 4.72 -7.57 25.57
C GLU A 119 4.70 -6.47 24.53
N ILE A 120 3.56 -6.25 23.83
CA ILE A 120 3.39 -5.15 22.87
C ILE A 120 3.58 -3.81 23.60
N LEU A 121 2.89 -3.60 24.74
CA LEU A 121 2.97 -2.34 25.48
C LEU A 121 4.39 -2.02 25.98
N LYS A 122 5.17 -3.02 26.34
CA LYS A 122 6.61 -2.85 26.67
C LYS A 122 7.44 -2.54 25.43
N ALA A 123 7.22 -3.25 24.34
CA ALA A 123 8.02 -3.14 23.12
C ALA A 123 7.87 -1.78 22.43
N VAL A 124 6.70 -1.15 22.51
CA VAL A 124 6.45 0.18 21.91
C VAL A 124 7.09 1.35 22.67
N GLU A 125 7.66 1.11 23.84
CA GLU A 125 8.40 2.15 24.58
C GLU A 125 9.81 2.37 24.03
N THR A 126 10.33 1.44 23.23
CA THR A 126 11.70 1.47 22.68
C THR A 126 11.72 1.25 21.17
N GLU A 127 12.80 1.73 20.52
CA GLU A 127 13.02 1.43 19.09
C GLU A 127 13.31 -0.08 18.90
N PRO A 128 12.91 -0.65 17.76
CA PRO A 128 12.31 0.02 16.61
C PRO A 128 10.77 0.10 16.66
N LEU A 129 10.08 -0.59 17.59
CA LEU A 129 8.61 -0.66 17.62
C LEU A 129 7.94 0.64 18.13
N LYS A 130 8.70 1.54 18.72
CA LYS A 130 8.21 2.86 19.12
C LYS A 130 7.60 3.64 17.95
N LEU A 131 8.14 3.48 16.75
CA LEU A 131 7.58 4.07 15.52
C LEU A 131 6.11 3.66 15.31
N TYR A 132 5.77 2.42 15.68
CA TYR A 132 4.44 1.84 15.51
C TYR A 132 3.55 1.95 16.75
N ALA A 133 3.96 2.72 17.78
CA ALA A 133 3.27 2.74 19.07
C ALA A 133 1.79 3.12 18.95
N HIS A 134 1.46 4.12 18.14
CA HIS A 134 0.07 4.54 17.94
C HIS A 134 -0.76 3.43 17.28
N TYR A 135 -0.25 2.88 16.18
CA TYR A 135 -0.91 1.82 15.42
C TYR A 135 -1.15 0.56 16.26
N LEU A 136 -0.14 0.10 16.98
CA LEU A 136 -0.23 -1.09 17.83
C LEU A 136 -1.21 -0.89 19.01
N LYS A 137 -1.16 0.27 19.67
CA LYS A 137 -2.11 0.61 20.74
C LYS A 137 -3.55 0.74 20.22
N ASP A 138 -3.74 1.19 18.98
CA ASP A 138 -5.07 1.27 18.35
C ASP A 138 -5.66 -0.13 18.05
N ILE A 139 -4.83 -1.06 17.56
CA ILE A 139 -5.24 -2.47 17.39
C ILE A 139 -5.63 -3.08 18.73
N LEU A 140 -4.84 -2.90 19.79
CA LEU A 140 -5.16 -3.44 21.12
C LEU A 140 -6.51 -2.90 21.63
N ARG A 141 -6.76 -1.60 21.45
CA ARG A 141 -8.04 -0.97 21.83
C ARG A 141 -9.22 -1.53 21.05
N SER A 142 -9.01 -1.87 19.78
CA SER A 142 -10.04 -2.37 18.86
C SER A 142 -10.11 -3.91 18.81
N LYS A 143 -9.35 -4.60 19.68
CA LYS A 143 -9.15 -6.05 19.66
C LYS A 143 -10.45 -6.85 19.59
N GLU A 144 -11.45 -6.53 20.39
CA GLU A 144 -12.73 -7.23 20.41
C GLU A 144 -13.41 -7.18 19.04
N HIS A 145 -13.46 -6.01 18.42
CA HIS A 145 -14.06 -5.80 17.10
C HIS A 145 -13.28 -6.47 15.96
N ILE A 146 -11.94 -6.55 16.08
CA ILE A 146 -11.07 -7.21 15.08
C ILE A 146 -11.30 -8.73 15.11
N LEU A 147 -11.42 -9.31 16.30
CA LEU A 147 -11.57 -10.76 16.46
C LEU A 147 -12.98 -11.24 16.13
N ASP A 148 -14.02 -10.45 16.42
CA ASP A 148 -15.41 -10.79 16.11
C ASP A 148 -15.66 -10.92 14.60
N ARG A 149 -14.97 -10.16 13.76
CA ARG A 149 -15.08 -10.28 12.30
C ARG A 149 -14.62 -11.64 11.77
N LYS A 150 -13.78 -12.38 12.48
CA LYS A 150 -13.34 -13.74 12.11
C LYS A 150 -14.32 -14.84 12.50
N SER A 151 -15.21 -14.60 13.46
CA SER A 151 -16.19 -15.59 13.89
C SER A 151 -17.44 -15.67 12.98
N VAL A 152 -17.49 -14.87 11.92
CA VAL A 152 -18.63 -14.78 10.98
C VAL A 152 -18.30 -15.41 9.60
N VAL A 153 -17.17 -16.14 9.47
CA VAL A 153 -16.81 -16.85 8.21
C VAL A 153 -16.79 -18.35 8.45
#